data_66a7f0178cc2244ff7ecb4ae6ad406e0
#
_entry.id   66a7f0178cc2244ff7ecb4ae6ad406e0
#
_cell.length_a   1.000
_cell.length_b   1.000
_cell.length_c   1.000
_cell.angle_alpha   90.00
_cell.angle_beta   90.00
_cell.angle_gamma   90.00
#
_symmetry.space_group_name_H-M   'P 1'
#
loop_
_entity.id
_entity.type
_entity.pdbx_description
1 polymer ?
#
loop_
_entity_poly.entity_id
_entity_poly.type
_entity_poly.pdbx_seq_one_letter_code
_entity_poly.pdbx_strand_id
1 'polypeptide(L)'
;MQITKREFLKRLGLAAGAGLAGAARADEYTFTGETLPPGSIGDPTKPGFAKNIFPLPHTIEDVPSAFLKDGKVIQPAREVPVFHRTDVVVVGGGPAGFAAAVAAARQGAKVALVERYGSLGGLFTNGMVLIMLATERKEASGKWTFVTRGICEEFMKRARALGADVCNRIPSDTDDIHVQPTVDPEGAKYLMDTMVAEAGVEMFFHSWGVDVIQDGRKVLGVVFESKQGRQAILAKQVVDCTGDGDVFFAAGADYRQITHAMGWVTRLGNIDRVTA
;
A
#
# COMPACT_ATOMS: atom_id res chain seq x y z
N MET A 1 1.93 -30.33 -11.43
CA MET A 1 1.78 -30.79 -10.03
C MET A 1 0.89 -29.78 -9.34
N GLN A 2 -0.40 -30.09 -9.19
CA GLN A 2 -1.35 -29.19 -8.53
C GLN A 2 -1.08 -29.23 -7.03
N ILE A 3 -0.67 -28.10 -6.47
CA ILE A 3 -0.55 -27.92 -5.02
C ILE A 3 -1.94 -27.61 -4.50
N THR A 4 -2.46 -28.40 -3.56
CA THR A 4 -3.76 -28.11 -2.94
C THR A 4 -3.67 -26.88 -2.05
N LYS A 5 -4.81 -26.17 -1.91
CA LYS A 5 -4.92 -24.99 -1.02
C LYS A 5 -4.37 -25.27 0.41
N ARG A 6 -4.51 -26.49 0.86
CA ARG A 6 -4.02 -26.96 2.18
C ARG A 6 -2.49 -27.09 2.24
N GLU A 7 -1.85 -27.53 1.15
CA GLU A 7 -0.38 -27.59 1.07
C GLU A 7 0.25 -26.21 0.88
N PHE A 8 -0.42 -25.32 0.15
CA PHE A 8 -0.02 -23.91 0.02
C PHE A 8 -0.02 -23.23 1.40
N LEU A 9 -1.09 -23.38 2.19
CA LEU A 9 -1.19 -22.81 3.53
C LEU A 9 -0.17 -23.43 4.51
N LYS A 10 0.16 -24.73 4.37
CA LYS A 10 1.22 -25.37 5.17
C LYS A 10 2.61 -24.82 4.84
N ARG A 11 2.89 -24.55 3.57
CA ARG A 11 4.17 -23.95 3.15
C ARG A 11 4.30 -22.49 3.58
N LEU A 12 3.19 -21.73 3.57
CA LEU A 12 3.12 -20.39 4.17
C LEU A 12 3.38 -20.40 5.68
N GLY A 13 2.81 -21.35 6.41
CA GLY A 13 3.03 -21.50 7.84
C GLY A 13 4.48 -21.86 8.21
N LEU A 14 5.17 -22.64 7.38
CA LEU A 14 6.58 -22.98 7.55
C LEU A 14 7.53 -21.82 7.23
N ALA A 15 7.18 -20.95 6.27
CA ALA A 15 7.97 -19.76 5.96
C ALA A 15 7.80 -18.65 7.02
N ALA A 16 6.63 -18.55 7.65
CA ALA A 16 6.39 -17.63 8.77
C ALA A 16 7.01 -18.13 10.09
N GLY A 17 7.24 -19.43 10.22
CA GLY A 17 7.75 -20.06 11.47
C GLY A 17 9.24 -19.84 11.74
N ALA A 18 10.03 -19.36 10.80
CA ALA A 18 11.47 -19.19 10.99
C ALA A 18 11.90 -17.82 11.55
N GLY A 19 10.96 -16.87 11.72
CA GLY A 19 11.25 -15.50 12.16
C GLY A 19 10.54 -15.00 13.42
N LEU A 20 9.64 -15.79 14.02
CA LEU A 20 8.85 -15.38 15.18
C LEU A 20 9.04 -16.31 16.38
N ALA A 21 10.25 -16.35 16.91
CA ALA A 21 10.48 -16.84 18.27
C ALA A 21 9.94 -15.80 19.27
N GLY A 22 8.63 -15.81 19.50
CA GLY A 22 7.96 -14.88 20.42
C GLY A 22 6.44 -14.76 20.22
N ALA A 23 5.89 -15.32 19.14
CA ALA A 23 4.45 -15.34 18.96
C ALA A 23 3.85 -16.50 19.80
N ALA A 24 2.99 -16.16 20.78
CA ALA A 24 2.19 -17.11 21.50
C ALA A 24 1.44 -18.03 20.51
N ARG A 25 1.44 -19.33 20.80
CA ARG A 25 0.76 -20.35 19.99
C ARG A 25 -0.72 -20.02 19.89
N ALA A 26 -1.22 -19.98 18.65
CA ALA A 26 -2.63 -19.75 18.35
C ALA A 26 -3.57 -20.82 18.97
N ASP A 27 -3.02 -21.88 19.51
CA ASP A 27 -3.73 -23.02 20.10
C ASP A 27 -4.14 -22.78 21.56
N GLU A 28 -3.70 -21.68 22.19
CA GLU A 28 -4.00 -21.37 23.61
C GLU A 28 -5.13 -20.36 23.79
N TYR A 29 -5.74 -19.86 22.72
CA TYR A 29 -6.97 -19.06 22.82
C TYR A 29 -8.21 -19.95 22.79
N THR A 30 -8.39 -20.74 23.83
CA THR A 30 -9.72 -21.23 24.18
C THR A 30 -10.48 -20.07 24.80
N PHE A 31 -11.49 -19.57 24.08
CA PHE A 31 -12.46 -18.63 24.62
C PHE A 31 -13.24 -19.36 25.71
N THR A 32 -12.82 -19.26 26.95
CA THR A 32 -13.41 -19.98 28.10
C THR A 32 -14.71 -19.35 28.59
N GLY A 33 -15.19 -18.26 27.94
CA GLY A 33 -16.37 -17.52 28.42
C GLY A 33 -16.15 -16.78 29.75
N GLU A 34 -14.93 -16.76 30.27
CA GLU A 34 -14.61 -15.97 31.45
C GLU A 34 -14.59 -14.49 31.13
N THR A 35 -15.21 -13.71 31.99
CA THR A 35 -15.18 -12.25 31.91
C THR A 35 -13.73 -11.77 32.01
N LEU A 36 -13.31 -10.97 31.07
CA LEU A 36 -11.99 -10.35 31.12
C LEU A 36 -11.76 -9.67 32.47
N PRO A 37 -10.55 -9.76 33.04
CA PRO A 37 -10.24 -9.10 34.32
C PRO A 37 -10.57 -7.63 34.28
N PRO A 38 -11.07 -7.02 35.38
CA PRO A 38 -11.34 -5.60 35.44
C PRO A 38 -10.12 -4.79 35.01
N GLY A 39 -10.29 -3.91 34.02
CA GLY A 39 -9.21 -3.10 33.44
C GLY A 39 -8.51 -3.68 32.23
N SER A 40 -8.88 -4.91 31.78
CA SER A 40 -8.39 -5.46 30.52
C SER A 40 -8.95 -4.70 29.31
N ILE A 41 -8.22 -4.75 28.19
CA ILE A 41 -8.70 -4.28 26.90
C ILE A 41 -9.97 -5.07 26.57
N GLY A 42 -11.09 -4.37 26.36
CA GLY A 42 -12.37 -5.01 26.08
C GLY A 42 -13.43 -4.89 27.17
N ASP A 43 -13.12 -4.32 28.34
CA ASP A 43 -14.12 -4.05 29.36
C ASP A 43 -14.90 -2.76 29.06
N PRO A 44 -16.16 -2.85 28.56
CA PRO A 44 -16.96 -1.67 28.18
C PRO A 44 -17.39 -0.83 29.38
N THR A 45 -17.22 -1.34 30.62
CA THR A 45 -17.62 -0.64 31.84
C THR A 45 -16.57 0.33 32.35
N LYS A 46 -15.34 0.26 31.78
CA LYS A 46 -14.24 1.10 32.24
C LYS A 46 -14.20 2.43 31.52
N PRO A 47 -14.08 3.55 32.27
CA PRO A 47 -13.78 4.84 31.66
C PRO A 47 -12.51 4.75 30.82
N GLY A 48 -12.59 5.15 29.53
CA GLY A 48 -11.45 5.10 28.62
C GLY A 48 -11.29 3.80 27.84
N PHE A 49 -12.23 2.87 27.91
CA PHE A 49 -12.27 1.68 27.04
C PHE A 49 -11.99 2.02 25.58
N ALA A 50 -12.70 3.01 25.02
CA ALA A 50 -12.49 3.49 23.67
C ALA A 50 -11.12 4.18 23.47
N LYS A 51 -10.58 4.83 24.52
CA LYS A 51 -9.27 5.49 24.45
C LYS A 51 -8.10 4.52 24.35
N ASN A 52 -8.25 3.32 24.91
CA ASN A 52 -7.18 2.32 24.90
C ASN A 52 -7.16 1.48 23.61
N ILE A 53 -8.31 1.33 22.94
CA ILE A 53 -8.43 0.53 21.71
C ILE A 53 -8.26 1.42 20.49
N PHE A 54 -8.88 2.58 20.49
CA PHE A 54 -8.81 3.58 19.41
C PHE A 54 -8.91 4.95 20.06
N PRO A 55 -7.80 5.67 20.28
CA PRO A 55 -7.89 7.07 20.62
C PRO A 55 -8.53 7.78 19.42
N LEU A 56 -9.85 7.87 19.44
CA LEU A 56 -10.53 8.78 18.53
C LEU A 56 -10.09 10.18 18.95
N PRO A 57 -9.35 10.89 18.10
CA PRO A 57 -8.86 12.23 18.46
C PRO A 57 -10.00 13.23 18.70
N HIS A 58 -11.21 12.89 18.22
CA HIS A 58 -12.41 13.68 18.42
C HIS A 58 -13.60 12.77 18.74
N THR A 59 -14.48 13.20 19.61
CA THR A 59 -15.83 12.65 19.69
C THR A 59 -16.59 13.10 18.44
N ILE A 60 -17.50 12.27 17.95
CA ILE A 60 -18.35 12.61 16.79
C ILE A 60 -19.12 13.94 17.04
N GLU A 61 -19.35 14.28 18.30
CA GLU A 61 -20.02 15.51 18.75
C GLU A 61 -19.21 16.79 18.47
N ASP A 62 -17.88 16.68 18.36
CA ASP A 62 -16.99 17.81 18.14
C ASP A 62 -16.81 18.19 16.66
N VAL A 63 -17.38 17.41 15.74
CA VAL A 63 -17.26 17.67 14.31
C VAL A 63 -18.54 18.35 13.80
N PRO A 64 -18.49 19.65 13.47
CA PRO A 64 -19.66 20.34 12.96
C PRO A 64 -20.12 19.73 11.64
N SER A 65 -21.40 19.40 11.55
CA SER A 65 -22.00 18.86 10.34
C SER A 65 -22.00 19.86 9.19
N ALA A 66 -21.82 19.37 7.98
CA ALA A 66 -22.10 20.18 6.80
C ALA A 66 -23.58 20.52 6.74
N PHE A 67 -23.92 21.72 6.25
CA PHE A 67 -25.30 22.19 6.12
C PHE A 67 -25.57 22.84 4.77
N LEU A 68 -26.83 22.90 4.39
CA LEU A 68 -27.28 23.53 3.15
C LEU A 68 -27.59 25.01 3.42
N LYS A 69 -27.00 25.93 2.64
CA LYS A 69 -27.29 27.36 2.64
C LYS A 69 -27.31 27.87 1.20
N ASP A 70 -28.39 28.53 0.80
CA ASP A 70 -28.57 29.14 -0.53
C ASP A 70 -28.26 28.18 -1.69
N GLY A 71 -28.68 26.91 -1.59
CA GLY A 71 -28.44 25.86 -2.57
C GLY A 71 -27.00 25.33 -2.61
N LYS A 72 -26.15 25.76 -1.69
CA LYS A 72 -24.74 25.30 -1.55
C LYS A 72 -24.55 24.51 -0.29
N VAL A 73 -23.75 23.44 -0.35
CA VAL A 73 -23.31 22.72 0.85
C VAL A 73 -22.14 23.46 1.46
N ILE A 74 -22.29 23.88 2.70
CA ILE A 74 -21.24 24.54 3.48
C ILE A 74 -20.67 23.53 4.46
N GLN A 75 -19.37 23.29 4.38
CA GLN A 75 -18.62 22.53 5.38
C GLN A 75 -17.92 23.52 6.30
N PRO A 76 -18.27 23.55 7.60
CA PRO A 76 -17.60 24.44 8.55
C PRO A 76 -16.10 24.18 8.64
N ALA A 77 -15.34 25.22 8.91
CA ALA A 77 -13.93 25.08 9.25
C ALA A 77 -13.78 24.24 10.52
N ARG A 78 -12.80 23.35 10.53
CA ARG A 78 -12.48 22.49 11.67
C ARG A 78 -10.98 22.31 11.81
N GLU A 79 -10.53 22.07 13.03
CA GLU A 79 -9.18 21.61 13.27
C GLU A 79 -9.02 20.15 12.78
N VAL A 80 -7.88 19.86 12.16
CA VAL A 80 -7.53 18.49 11.73
C VAL A 80 -6.45 17.98 12.69
N PRO A 81 -6.72 16.89 13.42
CA PRO A 81 -5.75 16.37 14.37
C PRO A 81 -4.50 15.83 13.68
N VAL A 82 -3.34 16.15 14.24
CA VAL A 82 -2.07 15.56 13.80
C VAL A 82 -1.98 14.15 14.37
N PHE A 83 -2.22 13.18 13.53
CA PHE A 83 -2.22 11.76 13.88
C PHE A 83 -0.79 11.20 13.97
N HIS A 84 0.09 11.61 13.04
CA HIS A 84 1.43 11.04 12.94
C HIS A 84 2.47 12.09 12.53
N ARG A 85 3.74 11.82 12.84
CA ARG A 85 4.90 12.62 12.43
C ARG A 85 6.01 11.71 11.96
N THR A 86 6.58 12.01 10.79
CA THR A 86 7.59 11.16 10.16
C THR A 86 8.65 12.00 9.43
N ASP A 87 9.69 11.37 8.89
CA ASP A 87 10.65 12.07 8.02
C ASP A 87 10.08 12.18 6.60
N VAL A 88 9.52 11.09 6.10
CA VAL A 88 8.95 11.01 4.74
C VAL A 88 7.54 10.43 4.80
N VAL A 89 6.59 11.12 4.19
CA VAL A 89 5.28 10.54 3.91
C VAL A 89 5.15 10.27 2.41
N VAL A 90 4.82 9.04 2.06
CA VAL A 90 4.54 8.61 0.70
C VAL A 90 3.04 8.43 0.56
N VAL A 91 2.42 9.09 -0.42
CA VAL A 91 0.98 9.03 -0.66
C VAL A 91 0.71 8.23 -1.93
N GLY A 92 0.02 7.11 -1.77
CA GLY A 92 -0.23 6.10 -2.80
C GLY A 92 0.74 4.93 -2.71
N GLY A 93 0.21 3.73 -2.50
CA GLY A 93 0.95 2.47 -2.36
C GLY A 93 1.04 1.66 -3.65
N GLY A 94 0.93 2.31 -4.82
CA GLY A 94 1.20 1.70 -6.12
C GLY A 94 2.68 1.32 -6.30
N PRO A 95 3.11 0.84 -7.48
CA PRO A 95 4.51 0.45 -7.72
C PRO A 95 5.51 1.56 -7.40
N ALA A 96 5.18 2.82 -7.71
CA ALA A 96 6.01 3.96 -7.40
C ALA A 96 6.15 4.19 -5.89
N GLY A 97 5.02 4.18 -5.16
CA GLY A 97 5.01 4.41 -3.72
C GLY A 97 5.65 3.27 -2.93
N PHE A 98 5.41 2.04 -3.33
CA PHE A 98 6.13 0.88 -2.81
C PHE A 98 7.64 1.06 -2.91
N ALA A 99 8.15 1.37 -4.11
CA ALA A 99 9.56 1.56 -4.33
C ALA A 99 10.13 2.77 -3.57
N ALA A 100 9.40 3.90 -3.57
CA ALA A 100 9.81 5.10 -2.85
C ALA A 100 9.88 4.89 -1.34
N ALA A 101 8.88 4.23 -0.75
CA ALA A 101 8.84 3.96 0.68
C ALA A 101 9.98 3.03 1.11
N VAL A 102 10.19 1.92 0.40
CA VAL A 102 11.29 0.98 0.67
C VAL A 102 12.64 1.66 0.51
N ALA A 103 12.83 2.47 -0.56
CA ALA A 103 14.08 3.17 -0.79
C ALA A 103 14.40 4.18 0.31
N ALA A 104 13.43 5.00 0.70
CA ALA A 104 13.61 6.01 1.77
C ALA A 104 13.91 5.34 3.12
N ALA A 105 13.18 4.30 3.48
CA ALA A 105 13.39 3.58 4.72
C ALA A 105 14.76 2.89 4.78
N ARG A 106 15.21 2.31 3.69
CA ARG A 106 16.58 1.71 3.59
C ARG A 106 17.71 2.74 3.71
N GLN A 107 17.42 4.03 3.49
CA GLN A 107 18.36 5.12 3.76
C GLN A 107 18.27 5.65 5.19
N GLY A 108 17.50 5.00 6.06
CA GLY A 108 17.38 5.34 7.48
C GLY A 108 16.31 6.39 7.80
N ALA A 109 15.50 6.82 6.85
CA ALA A 109 14.38 7.70 7.12
C ALA A 109 13.24 6.94 7.83
N LYS A 110 12.53 7.61 8.74
CA LYS A 110 11.22 7.15 9.21
C LYS A 110 10.21 7.44 8.10
N VAL A 111 9.47 6.41 7.68
CA VAL A 111 8.57 6.52 6.53
C VAL A 111 7.16 6.08 6.91
N ALA A 112 6.19 6.90 6.53
CA ALA A 112 4.77 6.58 6.54
C ALA A 112 4.28 6.42 5.10
N LEU A 113 3.53 5.35 4.81
CA LEU A 113 2.92 5.07 3.52
C LEU A 113 1.41 5.08 3.66
N VAL A 114 0.75 6.00 2.96
CA VAL A 114 -0.71 6.17 2.97
C VAL A 114 -1.28 5.56 1.69
N GLU A 115 -2.18 4.59 1.83
CA GLU A 115 -2.81 3.89 0.71
C GLU A 115 -4.33 3.81 0.89
N ARG A 116 -5.07 4.16 -0.16
CA ARG A 116 -6.55 4.19 -0.14
C ARG A 116 -7.19 2.81 -0.13
N TYR A 117 -6.52 1.82 -0.69
CA TYR A 117 -7.00 0.43 -0.68
C TYR A 117 -6.51 -0.34 0.56
N GLY A 118 -6.97 -1.57 0.71
CA GLY A 118 -6.53 -2.50 1.76
C GLY A 118 -5.30 -3.32 1.37
N SER A 119 -4.59 -2.95 0.30
CA SER A 119 -3.40 -3.66 -0.17
C SER A 119 -2.55 -2.76 -1.06
N LEU A 120 -1.26 -3.03 -1.12
CA LEU A 120 -0.32 -2.34 -2.00
C LEU A 120 -0.46 -2.79 -3.46
N GLY A 121 0.17 -2.03 -4.35
CA GLY A 121 0.35 -2.31 -5.77
C GLY A 121 -0.52 -1.51 -6.72
N GLY A 122 -1.56 -0.81 -6.25
CA GLY A 122 -2.38 0.08 -7.08
C GLY A 122 -2.88 -0.59 -8.37
N LEU A 123 -2.57 -0.01 -9.54
CA LEU A 123 -2.94 -0.60 -10.84
C LEU A 123 -2.34 -1.98 -11.06
N PHE A 124 -1.14 -2.23 -10.54
CA PHE A 124 -0.43 -3.50 -10.72
C PHE A 124 -1.12 -4.68 -10.01
N THR A 125 -1.88 -4.43 -8.96
CA THR A 125 -2.60 -5.47 -8.20
C THR A 125 -4.12 -5.27 -8.27
N ASN A 126 -4.62 -4.19 -7.67
CA ASN A 126 -6.06 -3.91 -7.61
C ASN A 126 -6.64 -3.54 -8.99
N GLY A 127 -5.86 -2.90 -9.85
CA GLY A 127 -6.24 -2.56 -11.22
C GLY A 127 -6.01 -3.67 -12.24
N MET A 128 -5.47 -4.83 -11.82
CA MET A 128 -5.23 -6.02 -12.66
C MET A 128 -4.30 -5.80 -13.86
N VAL A 129 -3.48 -4.76 -13.86
CA VAL A 129 -2.43 -4.55 -14.87
C VAL A 129 -1.21 -5.40 -14.50
N LEU A 130 -1.30 -6.70 -14.72
CA LEU A 130 -0.37 -7.70 -14.20
C LEU A 130 0.95 -7.82 -14.97
N ILE A 131 1.09 -7.09 -16.05
CA ILE A 131 2.27 -7.09 -16.91
C ILE A 131 3.22 -5.99 -16.45
N MET A 132 4.47 -6.35 -16.22
CA MET A 132 5.53 -5.38 -15.89
C MET A 132 6.10 -4.80 -17.19
N LEU A 133 5.59 -3.64 -17.58
CA LEU A 133 5.98 -2.95 -18.80
C LEU A 133 7.34 -2.25 -18.64
N ALA A 134 8.04 -2.06 -19.76
CA ALA A 134 9.28 -1.28 -19.85
C ALA A 134 10.42 -1.75 -18.92
N THR A 135 10.42 -3.03 -18.55
CA THR A 135 11.53 -3.62 -17.77
C THR A 135 12.77 -3.88 -18.61
N GLU A 136 12.62 -3.96 -19.93
CA GLU A 136 13.67 -4.27 -20.89
C GLU A 136 13.74 -3.21 -21.99
N ARG A 137 14.92 -3.01 -22.54
CA ARG A 137 15.20 -2.17 -23.70
C ARG A 137 15.89 -2.99 -24.79
N LYS A 138 15.49 -2.80 -26.06
CA LYS A 138 16.16 -3.40 -27.20
C LYS A 138 17.42 -2.61 -27.53
N GLU A 139 18.56 -3.27 -27.55
CA GLU A 139 19.85 -2.70 -27.91
C GLU A 139 20.04 -2.67 -29.45
N ALA A 140 21.03 -1.90 -29.91
CA ALA A 140 21.38 -1.84 -31.32
C ALA A 140 21.82 -3.22 -31.90
N SER A 141 22.33 -4.11 -31.05
CA SER A 141 22.63 -5.50 -31.38
C SER A 141 21.41 -6.38 -31.68
N GLY A 142 20.20 -5.88 -31.40
CA GLY A 142 18.95 -6.65 -31.47
C GLY A 142 18.58 -7.39 -30.18
N LYS A 143 19.49 -7.49 -29.22
CA LYS A 143 19.24 -8.15 -27.93
C LYS A 143 18.48 -7.24 -26.97
N TRP A 144 17.77 -7.87 -26.03
CA TRP A 144 17.06 -7.16 -24.97
C TRP A 144 17.90 -7.12 -23.71
N THR A 145 17.96 -5.94 -23.09
CA THR A 145 18.70 -5.70 -21.83
C THR A 145 17.73 -5.32 -20.73
N PHE A 146 17.86 -5.94 -19.57
CA PHE A 146 17.07 -5.59 -18.40
C PHE A 146 17.54 -4.26 -17.83
N VAL A 147 16.67 -3.25 -17.83
CA VAL A 147 17.02 -1.88 -17.45
C VAL A 147 16.43 -1.43 -16.12
N THR A 148 15.34 -2.06 -15.66
CA THR A 148 14.69 -1.71 -14.38
C THR A 148 15.27 -2.53 -13.24
N ARG A 149 16.31 -2.01 -12.61
CA ARG A 149 17.08 -2.67 -11.55
C ARG A 149 16.60 -2.29 -10.13
N GLY A 150 17.37 -2.67 -9.12
CA GLY A 150 17.17 -2.30 -7.73
C GLY A 150 15.95 -2.99 -7.11
N ILE A 151 15.05 -2.21 -6.52
CA ILE A 151 13.87 -2.74 -5.81
C ILE A 151 12.95 -3.53 -6.74
N CYS A 152 12.79 -3.12 -8.00
CA CYS A 152 12.01 -3.86 -8.99
C CYS A 152 12.61 -5.24 -9.29
N GLU A 153 13.92 -5.30 -9.51
CA GLU A 153 14.64 -6.57 -9.70
C GLU A 153 14.55 -7.47 -8.48
N GLU A 154 14.73 -6.91 -7.28
CA GLU A 154 14.57 -7.63 -6.03
C GLU A 154 13.16 -8.20 -5.88
N PHE A 155 12.14 -7.38 -6.14
CA PHE A 155 10.74 -7.80 -6.12
C PHE A 155 10.51 -8.99 -7.08
N MET A 156 10.97 -8.90 -8.33
CA MET A 156 10.80 -9.99 -9.30
C MET A 156 11.53 -11.26 -8.87
N LYS A 157 12.75 -11.16 -8.34
CA LYS A 157 13.51 -12.31 -7.83
C LYS A 157 12.78 -12.99 -6.68
N ARG A 158 12.26 -12.21 -5.73
CA ARG A 158 11.48 -12.72 -4.59
C ARG A 158 10.15 -13.33 -5.06
N ALA A 159 9.44 -12.68 -5.99
CA ALA A 159 8.19 -13.20 -6.57
C ALA A 159 8.41 -14.53 -7.29
N ARG A 160 9.50 -14.64 -8.05
CA ARG A 160 9.90 -15.89 -8.73
C ARG A 160 10.25 -16.99 -7.74
N ALA A 161 10.86 -16.66 -6.62
CA ALA A 161 11.18 -17.61 -5.56
C ALA A 161 9.93 -18.17 -4.85
N LEU A 162 8.81 -17.41 -4.82
CA LEU A 162 7.53 -17.90 -4.35
C LEU A 162 6.90 -18.92 -5.29
N GLY A 163 7.21 -18.86 -6.59
CA GLY A 163 6.76 -19.82 -7.59
C GLY A 163 6.69 -19.23 -9.00
N ALA A 164 6.72 -20.14 -10.00
CA ALA A 164 6.57 -19.76 -11.41
C ALA A 164 5.18 -19.17 -11.71
N ASP A 165 4.18 -19.53 -10.92
CA ASP A 165 2.83 -19.01 -11.04
C ASP A 165 2.70 -17.60 -10.42
N VAL A 166 3.61 -17.23 -9.52
CA VAL A 166 3.65 -15.89 -8.92
C VAL A 166 4.38 -14.91 -9.82
N CYS A 167 5.50 -15.30 -10.41
CA CYS A 167 6.22 -14.52 -11.42
C CYS A 167 6.72 -15.45 -12.53
N ASN A 168 6.25 -15.24 -13.76
CA ASN A 168 6.53 -16.15 -14.86
C ASN A 168 8.00 -16.13 -15.30
N ARG A 169 8.68 -14.96 -15.21
CA ARG A 169 10.10 -14.83 -15.59
C ARG A 169 10.77 -13.63 -14.91
N ILE A 170 12.10 -13.67 -14.92
CA ILE A 170 12.95 -12.51 -14.63
C ILE A 170 13.68 -12.19 -15.92
N PRO A 171 13.67 -10.94 -16.43
CA PRO A 171 14.42 -10.54 -17.60
C PRO A 171 15.93 -10.78 -17.41
N SER A 172 16.62 -11.09 -18.50
CA SER A 172 18.09 -11.21 -18.52
C SER A 172 18.70 -10.19 -19.46
N ASP A 173 20.03 -9.94 -19.31
CA ASP A 173 20.74 -8.97 -20.14
C ASP A 173 21.05 -9.49 -21.55
N THR A 174 20.66 -10.71 -21.86
CA THR A 174 20.98 -11.39 -23.13
C THR A 174 19.80 -12.07 -23.78
N ASP A 175 18.58 -11.63 -23.43
CA ASP A 175 17.38 -12.23 -23.99
C ASP A 175 17.27 -11.93 -25.50
N ASP A 176 17.06 -12.96 -26.29
CA ASP A 176 16.82 -12.84 -27.73
C ASP A 176 15.35 -12.50 -28.06
N ILE A 177 14.44 -12.74 -27.11
CA ILE A 177 13.02 -12.48 -27.24
C ILE A 177 12.52 -11.53 -26.16
N HIS A 178 11.62 -10.64 -26.54
CA HIS A 178 10.92 -9.76 -25.60
C HIS A 178 9.67 -10.45 -25.05
N VAL A 179 9.76 -10.90 -23.81
CA VAL A 179 8.59 -11.43 -23.08
C VAL A 179 8.47 -10.67 -21.77
N GLN A 180 7.46 -9.87 -21.66
CA GLN A 180 7.23 -9.07 -20.46
C GLN A 180 6.92 -9.97 -19.25
N PRO A 181 7.51 -9.71 -18.09
CA PRO A 181 7.16 -10.40 -16.86
C PRO A 181 5.71 -10.18 -16.49
N THR A 182 5.04 -11.23 -16.05
CA THR A 182 3.69 -11.16 -15.47
C THR A 182 3.73 -11.69 -14.05
N VAL A 183 2.91 -11.12 -13.17
CA VAL A 183 2.89 -11.45 -11.75
C VAL A 183 1.47 -11.75 -11.31
N ASP A 184 1.31 -12.72 -10.42
CA ASP A 184 0.04 -12.98 -9.77
C ASP A 184 -0.28 -11.82 -8.79
N PRO A 185 -1.49 -11.23 -8.85
CA PRO A 185 -1.81 -10.06 -8.02
C PRO A 185 -1.78 -10.35 -6.53
N GLU A 186 -2.21 -11.52 -6.08
CA GLU A 186 -2.23 -11.85 -4.65
C GLU A 186 -0.82 -12.12 -4.11
N GLY A 187 0.01 -12.79 -4.90
CA GLY A 187 1.43 -12.96 -4.60
C GLY A 187 2.18 -11.64 -4.58
N ALA A 188 1.83 -10.72 -5.49
CA ALA A 188 2.40 -9.37 -5.54
C ALA A 188 2.02 -8.53 -4.30
N LYS A 189 0.75 -8.53 -3.89
CA LYS A 189 0.29 -7.86 -2.66
C LYS A 189 1.06 -8.35 -1.45
N TYR A 190 1.09 -9.66 -1.24
CA TYR A 190 1.80 -10.28 -0.13
C TYR A 190 3.28 -9.89 -0.10
N LEU A 191 3.94 -9.93 -1.24
CA LEU A 191 5.36 -9.61 -1.32
C LEU A 191 5.66 -8.12 -1.10
N MET A 192 4.82 -7.22 -1.65
CA MET A 192 4.97 -5.78 -1.42
C MET A 192 4.78 -5.44 0.05
N ASP A 193 3.74 -5.98 0.70
CA ASP A 193 3.49 -5.80 2.12
C ASP A 193 4.68 -6.31 2.96
N THR A 194 5.21 -7.48 2.61
CA THR A 194 6.37 -8.06 3.27
C THR A 194 7.62 -7.17 3.14
N MET A 195 7.94 -6.72 1.94
CA MET A 195 9.13 -5.89 1.71
C MET A 195 9.04 -4.50 2.37
N VAL A 196 7.84 -3.93 2.41
CA VAL A 196 7.58 -2.65 3.09
C VAL A 196 7.70 -2.80 4.61
N ALA A 197 7.14 -3.89 5.16
CA ALA A 197 7.26 -4.22 6.59
C ALA A 197 8.72 -4.52 6.99
N GLU A 198 9.46 -5.30 6.20
CA GLU A 198 10.88 -5.58 6.42
C GLU A 198 11.73 -4.29 6.42
N ALA A 199 11.35 -3.29 5.62
CA ALA A 199 12.01 -2.00 5.59
C ALA A 199 11.65 -1.10 6.79
N GLY A 200 10.68 -1.48 7.62
CA GLY A 200 10.24 -0.72 8.79
C GLY A 200 9.36 0.48 8.46
N VAL A 201 8.65 0.45 7.33
CA VAL A 201 7.70 1.48 6.93
C VAL A 201 6.38 1.30 7.67
N GLU A 202 5.82 2.37 8.19
CA GLU A 202 4.48 2.39 8.78
C GLU A 202 3.42 2.52 7.68
N MET A 203 2.50 1.56 7.58
CA MET A 203 1.46 1.50 6.54
C MET A 203 0.11 1.93 7.07
N PHE A 204 -0.55 2.86 6.37
CA PHE A 204 -1.89 3.35 6.65
C PHE A 204 -2.80 2.99 5.48
N PHE A 205 -3.44 1.83 5.57
CA PHE A 205 -4.41 1.36 4.58
C PHE A 205 -5.79 2.01 4.78
N HIS A 206 -6.65 1.93 3.75
CA HIS A 206 -7.97 2.56 3.75
C HIS A 206 -7.92 4.04 4.13
N SER A 207 -6.84 4.70 3.73
CA SER A 207 -6.51 6.07 4.07
C SER A 207 -6.23 6.86 2.79
N TRP A 208 -7.11 7.77 2.47
CA TRP A 208 -7.04 8.54 1.23
C TRP A 208 -6.39 9.89 1.49
N GLY A 209 -5.24 10.17 0.87
CA GLY A 209 -4.64 11.51 0.87
C GLY A 209 -5.56 12.46 0.10
N VAL A 210 -6.04 13.49 0.79
CA VAL A 210 -7.09 14.38 0.25
C VAL A 210 -6.68 15.84 0.18
N ASP A 211 -5.60 16.22 0.87
CA ASP A 211 -5.12 17.60 0.89
C ASP A 211 -3.67 17.66 1.38
N VAL A 212 -3.05 18.83 1.28
CA VAL A 212 -1.70 19.10 1.75
C VAL A 212 -1.69 20.12 2.87
N ILE A 213 -0.67 20.05 3.72
CA ILE A 213 -0.41 21.03 4.78
C ILE A 213 0.75 21.88 4.30
N GLN A 214 0.53 23.20 4.19
CA GLN A 214 1.52 24.12 3.64
C GLN A 214 1.77 25.31 4.56
N ASP A 215 3.00 25.81 4.52
CA ASP A 215 3.39 27.13 5.00
C ASP A 215 4.05 27.87 3.83
N GLY A 216 3.33 28.81 3.24
CA GLY A 216 3.71 29.43 1.98
C GLY A 216 3.86 28.39 0.86
N ARG A 217 5.05 28.26 0.31
CA ARG A 217 5.38 27.26 -0.74
C ARG A 217 5.93 25.94 -0.19
N LYS A 218 6.10 25.83 1.12
CA LYS A 218 6.66 24.66 1.76
C LYS A 218 5.55 23.69 2.14
N VAL A 219 5.59 22.48 1.60
CA VAL A 219 4.71 21.40 2.03
C VAL A 219 5.26 20.78 3.31
N LEU A 220 4.42 20.72 4.34
CA LEU A 220 4.75 20.25 5.69
C LEU A 220 4.15 18.89 6.03
N GLY A 221 3.31 18.36 5.15
CA GLY A 221 2.62 17.09 5.36
C GLY A 221 1.37 16.96 4.51
N VAL A 222 0.56 15.98 4.84
CA VAL A 222 -0.68 15.66 4.13
C VAL A 222 -1.84 15.49 5.09
N VAL A 223 -3.03 15.80 4.59
CA VAL A 223 -4.30 15.45 5.21
C VAL A 223 -4.83 14.21 4.52
N PHE A 224 -5.26 13.24 5.30
CA PHE A 224 -5.90 12.03 4.79
C PHE A 224 -7.27 11.80 5.43
N GLU A 225 -8.13 11.10 4.72
CA GLU A 225 -9.44 10.68 5.18
C GLU A 225 -9.45 9.17 5.38
N SER A 226 -9.94 8.72 6.52
CA SER A 226 -10.13 7.32 6.85
C SER A 226 -11.48 7.10 7.52
N LYS A 227 -11.80 5.86 7.91
CA LYS A 227 -13.01 5.59 8.71
C LYS A 227 -13.04 6.36 10.04
N GLN A 228 -11.87 6.77 10.56
CA GLN A 228 -11.76 7.59 11.77
C GLN A 228 -11.94 9.09 11.51
N GLY A 229 -12.25 9.46 10.26
CA GLY A 229 -12.37 10.85 9.82
C GLY A 229 -11.08 11.43 9.28
N ARG A 230 -11.05 12.77 9.20
CA ARG A 230 -9.96 13.53 8.61
C ARG A 230 -8.83 13.74 9.62
N GLN A 231 -7.62 13.37 9.24
CA GLN A 231 -6.43 13.39 10.07
C GLN A 231 -5.23 13.89 9.28
N ALA A 232 -4.15 14.29 9.96
CA ALA A 232 -2.95 14.84 9.36
C ALA A 232 -1.71 14.02 9.69
N ILE A 233 -0.81 13.89 8.72
CA ILE A 233 0.56 13.42 8.91
C ILE A 233 1.50 14.58 8.60
N LEU A 234 2.32 15.00 9.56
CA LEU A 234 3.39 15.97 9.34
C LEU A 234 4.67 15.24 8.96
N ALA A 235 5.36 15.76 7.94
CA ALA A 235 6.58 15.17 7.42
C ALA A 235 7.58 16.23 6.96
N LYS A 236 8.87 15.87 6.94
CA LYS A 236 9.92 16.72 6.36
C LYS A 236 9.88 16.70 4.83
N GLN A 237 9.46 15.56 4.26
CA GLN A 237 9.31 15.36 2.83
C GLN A 237 7.99 14.66 2.53
N VAL A 238 7.35 15.05 1.44
CA VAL A 238 6.12 14.44 0.93
C VAL A 238 6.41 13.93 -0.48
N VAL A 239 6.09 12.66 -0.73
CA VAL A 239 6.29 12.02 -2.03
C VAL A 239 4.91 11.67 -2.60
N ASP A 240 4.57 12.29 -3.73
CA ASP A 240 3.34 12.00 -4.46
C ASP A 240 3.52 10.76 -5.33
N CYS A 241 2.81 9.70 -4.98
CA CYS A 241 2.72 8.44 -5.72
C CYS A 241 1.27 8.04 -5.98
N THR A 242 0.34 9.01 -6.00
CA THR A 242 -1.11 8.79 -6.17
C THR A 242 -1.48 8.25 -7.54
N GLY A 243 -0.60 8.40 -8.53
CA GLY A 243 -0.83 8.04 -9.93
C GLY A 243 -1.46 9.17 -10.75
N ASP A 244 -2.31 9.96 -10.12
CA ASP A 244 -3.02 11.08 -10.76
C ASP A 244 -2.46 12.46 -10.37
N GLY A 245 -1.50 12.49 -9.43
CA GLY A 245 -0.85 13.72 -8.97
C GLY A 245 -1.69 14.54 -7.99
N ASP A 246 -2.49 13.88 -7.19
CA ASP A 246 -3.44 14.52 -6.27
C ASP A 246 -2.73 15.46 -5.28
N VAL A 247 -1.55 15.05 -4.81
CA VAL A 247 -0.78 15.82 -3.81
C VAL A 247 -0.12 17.05 -4.41
N PHE A 248 0.54 16.92 -5.56
CA PHE A 248 1.17 18.09 -6.20
C PHE A 248 0.12 19.07 -6.73
N PHE A 249 -1.02 18.58 -7.18
CA PHE A 249 -2.15 19.42 -7.58
C PHE A 249 -2.68 20.22 -6.39
N ALA A 250 -2.94 19.55 -5.25
CA ALA A 250 -3.38 20.21 -4.01
C ALA A 250 -2.32 21.21 -3.48
N ALA A 251 -1.03 20.94 -3.71
CA ALA A 251 0.06 21.85 -3.38
C ALA A 251 0.16 23.09 -4.29
N GLY A 252 -0.65 23.17 -5.34
CA GLY A 252 -0.59 24.28 -6.30
C GLY A 252 0.67 24.28 -7.18
N ALA A 253 1.29 23.10 -7.39
CA ALA A 253 2.43 22.97 -8.27
C ALA A 253 2.00 23.09 -9.75
N ASP A 254 2.87 23.62 -10.59
CA ASP A 254 2.64 23.67 -12.02
C ASP A 254 2.54 22.27 -12.62
N TYR A 255 1.54 22.02 -13.44
CA TYR A 255 1.36 20.73 -14.10
C TYR A 255 0.87 20.90 -15.54
N ARG A 256 1.07 19.86 -16.33
CA ARG A 256 0.53 19.75 -17.68
C ARG A 256 -0.47 18.61 -17.72
N GLN A 257 -1.71 18.94 -17.99
CA GLN A 257 -2.73 17.92 -18.23
C GLN A 257 -2.55 17.32 -19.62
N ILE A 258 -2.54 15.99 -19.70
CA ILE A 258 -2.53 15.24 -20.94
C ILE A 258 -3.68 14.25 -20.94
N THR A 259 -4.25 13.99 -22.12
CA THR A 259 -5.28 12.97 -22.29
C THR A 259 -4.63 11.68 -22.74
N HIS A 260 -5.00 10.57 -22.11
CA HIS A 260 -4.59 9.23 -22.51
C HIS A 260 -5.80 8.43 -22.98
N ALA A 261 -5.56 7.47 -23.89
CA ALA A 261 -6.55 6.46 -24.21
C ALA A 261 -6.85 5.62 -22.97
N MET A 262 -8.13 5.37 -22.72
CA MET A 262 -8.57 4.50 -21.62
C MET A 262 -8.51 3.04 -22.05
N GLY A 263 -7.83 2.21 -21.28
CA GLY A 263 -7.80 0.77 -21.45
C GLY A 263 -8.77 0.09 -20.47
N TRP A 264 -9.46 -0.93 -20.93
CA TRP A 264 -10.24 -1.81 -20.07
C TRP A 264 -9.42 -3.07 -19.79
N VAL A 265 -9.11 -3.31 -18.52
CA VAL A 265 -8.37 -4.50 -18.10
C VAL A 265 -9.31 -5.41 -17.33
N THR A 266 -9.38 -6.68 -17.75
CA THR A 266 -10.22 -7.69 -17.11
C THR A 266 -9.42 -8.98 -16.89
N ARG A 267 -9.75 -9.71 -15.82
CA ARG A 267 -9.24 -11.05 -15.58
C ARG A 267 -10.30 -12.08 -16.00
N LEU A 268 -9.94 -12.97 -16.92
CA LEU A 268 -10.77 -14.10 -17.32
C LEU A 268 -10.25 -15.36 -16.64
N GLY A 269 -11.14 -16.16 -16.09
CA GLY A 269 -10.85 -17.49 -15.54
C GLY A 269 -11.46 -18.60 -16.38
N ASN A 270 -11.06 -19.85 -16.10
CA ASN A 270 -11.56 -21.06 -16.77
C ASN A 270 -11.43 -21.04 -18.30
N ILE A 271 -10.37 -20.42 -18.81
CA ILE A 271 -10.06 -20.44 -20.23
C ILE A 271 -9.30 -21.72 -20.53
N ASP A 272 -9.81 -22.51 -21.46
CA ASP A 272 -9.13 -23.70 -21.92
C ASP A 272 -7.91 -23.31 -22.76
N ARG A 273 -6.71 -23.67 -22.30
CA ARG A 273 -5.43 -23.32 -22.96
C ARG A 273 -5.23 -24.04 -24.30
N VAL A 274 -6.11 -24.99 -24.63
CA VAL A 274 -5.96 -25.84 -25.84
C VAL A 274 -6.44 -25.15 -27.11
N THR A 275 -7.19 -24.06 -27.00
CA THR A 275 -7.83 -23.37 -28.13
C THR A 275 -7.34 -21.94 -28.38
N ALA A 276 -6.27 -21.52 -27.70
CA ALA A 276 -5.69 -20.19 -27.90
C ALA A 276 -4.48 -20.19 -28.82
#